data_a1b88087c537be92ff6ae9217b970722
#
_entry.id   a1b88087c537be92ff6ae9217b970722
#
_cell.length_a   1.000
_cell.length_b   1.000
_cell.length_c   1.000
_cell.angle_alpha   90.00
_cell.angle_beta   90.00
_cell.angle_gamma   90.00
#
_symmetry.space_group_name_H-M   'P 1'
#
loop_
_entity.id
_entity.type
_entity.pdbx_description
1 polymer ?
#
loop_
_entity_poly.entity_id
_entity_poly.type
_entity_poly.pdbx_seq_one_letter_code
_entity_poly.pdbx_strand_id
1 'polypeptide(L)'
;TVAAHGTGTGFTALAEGSTDLAAASRPIKASERQALAGLGDLSSAAAEQVIAIDGLAIVVHPDNPVGALGTDEVARLFAGDISNWSELGGMDAPVRIHARDDRSGTYDTFKELVLGAHGKALTQTARRYESNDELAAAVTRDRGAIGFVGLASIGKAKALGITDGDSQPMAPELTTVATEDYPLSRRLFFYAAPNDQSPWPRAFIDFVHSEAGQRIVGRSGYVAQRIDAVRSQPQADMPAFYRQLGEEAQRLTVNFRFDEGSAQLDNKALRDIERVAAYLHAQNKAIGSAALVGFGDPKSDPSRAALLSKLRAMTVRRELIKHGVYVREINGLGAELPVASNEGTSGRVKNRRVEIWVY
;
A
#
# COMPACT_ATOMS: atom_id res chain seq x y z
N THR A 1 26.78 -1.52 10.51
CA THR A 1 25.96 -1.14 11.68
C THR A 1 24.60 -0.66 11.18
N VAL A 2 23.52 -1.01 11.84
CA VAL A 2 22.17 -0.52 11.55
C VAL A 2 21.78 0.45 12.67
N ALA A 3 21.38 1.67 12.30
CA ALA A 3 20.80 2.65 13.21
C ALA A 3 19.28 2.74 12.93
N ALA A 4 18.45 2.59 13.96
CA ALA A 4 17.01 2.61 13.84
C ALA A 4 16.43 3.90 14.44
N HIS A 5 16.16 4.86 13.58
CA HIS A 5 15.54 6.15 13.91
C HIS A 5 14.49 6.49 12.84
N GLY A 6 13.86 7.67 12.92
CA GLY A 6 12.87 8.08 11.92
C GLY A 6 13.45 8.31 10.51
N THR A 7 12.62 8.24 9.48
CA THR A 7 13.01 8.39 8.04
C THR A 7 13.93 9.58 7.76
N GLY A 8 13.67 10.76 8.37
CA GLY A 8 14.47 11.95 8.16
C GLY A 8 15.94 11.80 8.59
N THR A 9 16.21 11.01 9.64
CA THR A 9 17.58 10.79 10.11
C THR A 9 18.41 9.97 9.13
N GLY A 10 17.76 9.04 8.37
CA GLY A 10 18.41 8.30 7.29
C GLY A 10 18.89 9.20 6.16
N PHE A 11 18.08 10.17 5.75
CA PHE A 11 18.46 11.15 4.72
C PHE A 11 19.55 12.12 5.21
N THR A 12 19.49 12.54 6.50
CA THR A 12 20.56 13.34 7.10
C THR A 12 21.88 12.57 7.10
N ALA A 13 21.89 11.32 7.54
CA ALA A 13 23.07 10.48 7.58
C ALA A 13 23.64 10.21 6.17
N LEU A 14 22.77 10.07 5.16
CA LEU A 14 23.19 9.94 3.76
C LEU A 14 23.86 11.23 3.25
N ALA A 15 23.33 12.42 3.63
CA ALA A 15 23.91 13.71 3.30
C ALA A 15 25.30 13.92 3.93
N GLU A 16 25.49 13.44 5.15
CA GLU A 16 26.75 13.53 5.91
C GLU A 16 27.77 12.46 5.48
N GLY A 17 27.39 11.51 4.61
CA GLY A 17 28.24 10.39 4.21
C GLY A 17 28.53 9.40 5.35
N SER A 18 27.70 9.40 6.40
CA SER A 18 27.83 8.49 7.54
C SER A 18 27.07 7.17 7.34
N THR A 19 26.29 7.04 6.27
CA THR A 19 25.63 5.80 5.83
C THR A 19 25.66 5.68 4.31
N ASP A 20 25.68 4.44 3.82
CA ASP A 20 25.59 4.11 2.39
C ASP A 20 24.15 3.92 1.92
N LEU A 21 23.22 3.63 2.86
CA LEU A 21 21.82 3.39 2.60
C LEU A 21 20.93 4.09 3.62
N ALA A 22 19.92 4.81 3.15
CA ALA A 22 18.86 5.34 3.98
C ALA A 22 17.59 4.49 3.85
N ALA A 23 17.10 3.96 4.98
CA ALA A 23 15.81 3.31 5.05
C ALA A 23 14.71 4.35 5.30
N ALA A 24 13.61 4.27 4.54
CA ALA A 24 12.52 5.22 4.62
C ALA A 24 11.15 4.53 4.56
N SER A 25 10.17 5.07 5.26
CA SER A 25 8.77 4.60 5.26
C SER A 25 7.84 5.52 4.45
N ARG A 26 8.41 6.48 3.75
CA ARG A 26 7.76 7.38 2.81
C ARG A 26 8.71 7.76 1.68
N PRO A 27 8.20 8.29 0.56
CA PRO A 27 9.05 8.87 -0.47
C PRO A 27 9.90 10.03 0.09
N ILE A 28 11.04 10.27 -0.55
CA ILE A 28 11.90 11.41 -0.26
C ILE A 28 11.16 12.73 -0.56
N LYS A 29 11.23 13.70 0.35
CA LYS A 29 10.59 15.01 0.17
C LYS A 29 11.37 15.89 -0.81
N ALA A 30 10.71 16.87 -1.42
CA ALA A 30 11.37 17.83 -2.33
C ALA A 30 12.52 18.58 -1.66
N SER A 31 12.37 18.99 -0.39
CA SER A 31 13.42 19.64 0.39
C SER A 31 14.63 18.73 0.65
N GLU A 32 14.38 17.44 0.93
CA GLU A 32 15.43 16.44 1.12
C GLU A 32 16.17 16.18 -0.20
N ARG A 33 15.45 16.05 -1.33
CA ARG A 33 16.08 15.93 -2.66
C ARG A 33 16.98 17.12 -3.00
N GLN A 34 16.52 18.32 -2.68
CA GLN A 34 17.31 19.54 -2.91
C GLN A 34 18.59 19.56 -2.05
N ALA A 35 18.47 19.19 -0.78
CA ALA A 35 19.61 19.12 0.12
C ALA A 35 20.63 18.05 -0.28
N LEU A 36 20.20 16.97 -0.92
CA LEU A 36 20.99 15.81 -1.34
C LEU A 36 21.38 15.85 -2.83
N ALA A 37 21.12 16.95 -3.55
CA ALA A 37 21.36 17.05 -5.00
C ALA A 37 22.80 16.74 -5.43
N GLY A 38 23.78 16.97 -4.54
CA GLY A 38 25.19 16.62 -4.78
C GLY A 38 25.45 15.11 -4.90
N LEU A 39 24.55 14.25 -4.39
CA LEU A 39 24.66 12.80 -4.48
C LEU A 39 24.05 12.22 -5.78
N GLY A 40 23.42 13.06 -6.60
CA GLY A 40 22.71 12.68 -7.81
C GLY A 40 21.20 12.72 -7.64
N ASP A 41 20.46 12.22 -8.65
CA ASP A 41 18.98 12.19 -8.61
C ASP A 41 18.47 11.03 -7.73
N LEU A 42 18.12 11.35 -6.49
CA LEU A 42 17.57 10.38 -5.54
C LEU A 42 16.12 9.96 -5.84
N SER A 43 15.46 10.55 -6.82
CA SER A 43 14.16 10.08 -7.32
C SER A 43 14.28 9.10 -8.50
N SER A 44 15.49 8.84 -8.97
CA SER A 44 15.74 7.90 -10.07
C SER A 44 15.51 6.44 -9.67
N ALA A 45 15.20 5.58 -10.63
CA ALA A 45 15.08 4.14 -10.43
C ALA A 45 16.38 3.48 -9.94
N ALA A 46 17.54 4.13 -10.10
CA ALA A 46 18.81 3.65 -9.57
C ALA A 46 18.94 3.91 -8.06
N ALA A 47 18.37 5.00 -7.56
CA ALA A 47 18.49 5.45 -6.17
C ALA A 47 17.33 5.00 -5.29
N GLU A 48 16.10 5.14 -5.76
CA GLU A 48 14.87 4.83 -5.02
C GLU A 48 14.44 3.37 -5.23
N GLN A 49 14.44 2.60 -4.16
CA GLN A 49 14.12 1.18 -4.19
C GLN A 49 12.99 0.87 -3.23
N VAL A 50 11.81 0.52 -3.75
CA VAL A 50 10.73 -0.02 -2.91
C VAL A 50 11.04 -1.48 -2.61
N ILE A 51 11.18 -1.81 -1.32
CA ILE A 51 11.62 -3.14 -0.86
C ILE A 51 10.50 -3.99 -0.27
N ALA A 52 9.43 -3.36 0.20
CA ALA A 52 8.29 -4.02 0.84
C ALA A 52 7.09 -3.07 0.88
N ILE A 53 5.91 -3.63 1.15
CA ILE A 53 4.73 -2.86 1.55
C ILE A 53 4.43 -3.18 3.01
N ASP A 54 4.20 -2.14 3.81
CA ASP A 54 3.72 -2.23 5.18
C ASP A 54 2.21 -2.04 5.19
N GLY A 55 1.49 -2.82 5.96
CA GLY A 55 0.04 -2.73 6.13
C GLY A 55 -0.35 -2.75 7.60
N LEU A 56 -1.30 -1.91 7.96
CA LEU A 56 -1.76 -1.72 9.32
C LEU A 56 -3.24 -2.11 9.42
N ALA A 57 -3.57 -3.05 10.31
CA ALA A 57 -4.94 -3.47 10.56
C ALA A 57 -5.54 -2.73 11.75
N ILE A 58 -6.76 -2.21 11.59
CA ILE A 58 -7.61 -1.77 12.69
C ILE A 58 -8.36 -2.98 13.20
N VAL A 59 -8.23 -3.27 14.49
CA VAL A 59 -8.78 -4.49 15.09
C VAL A 59 -9.73 -4.18 16.23
N VAL A 60 -10.79 -4.99 16.32
CA VAL A 60 -11.82 -4.93 17.36
C VAL A 60 -12.09 -6.32 17.92
N HIS A 61 -12.89 -6.38 18.98
CA HIS A 61 -13.36 -7.66 19.53
C HIS A 61 -14.12 -8.45 18.44
N PRO A 62 -14.00 -9.79 18.37
CA PRO A 62 -14.68 -10.61 17.37
C PRO A 62 -16.19 -10.41 17.28
N ASP A 63 -16.86 -10.19 18.42
CA ASP A 63 -18.30 -9.95 18.50
C ASP A 63 -18.73 -8.48 18.25
N ASN A 64 -17.81 -7.58 17.92
CA ASN A 64 -18.18 -6.20 17.60
C ASN A 64 -18.96 -6.19 16.28
N PRO A 65 -20.19 -5.63 16.22
CA PRO A 65 -21.02 -5.66 15.02
C PRO A 65 -20.51 -4.75 13.89
N VAL A 66 -19.67 -3.75 14.20
CA VAL A 66 -19.08 -2.85 13.19
C VAL A 66 -18.20 -3.64 12.24
N GLY A 67 -18.42 -3.50 10.94
CA GLY A 67 -17.68 -4.23 9.90
C GLY A 67 -16.64 -3.40 9.17
N ALA A 68 -16.88 -2.09 9.09
CA ALA A 68 -16.00 -1.18 8.37
C ALA A 68 -16.03 0.22 9.00
N LEU A 69 -14.98 0.99 8.76
CA LEU A 69 -14.84 2.39 9.19
C LEU A 69 -14.16 3.22 8.10
N GLY A 70 -14.51 4.51 8.03
CA GLY A 70 -13.74 5.49 7.27
C GLY A 70 -12.42 5.84 7.96
N THR A 71 -11.43 6.27 7.20
CA THR A 71 -10.14 6.72 7.76
C THR A 71 -10.31 7.88 8.73
N ASP A 72 -11.27 8.79 8.49
CA ASP A 72 -11.64 9.88 9.37
C ASP A 72 -12.29 9.40 10.68
N GLU A 73 -13.19 8.40 10.60
CA GLU A 73 -13.82 7.80 11.77
C GLU A 73 -12.78 7.09 12.66
N VAL A 74 -11.82 6.38 12.05
CA VAL A 74 -10.70 5.79 12.78
C VAL A 74 -9.89 6.89 13.49
N ALA A 75 -9.57 7.99 12.82
CA ALA A 75 -8.84 9.10 13.43
C ALA A 75 -9.60 9.71 14.61
N ARG A 76 -10.91 9.92 14.47
CA ARG A 76 -11.79 10.47 15.52
C ARG A 76 -11.94 9.53 16.72
N LEU A 77 -12.05 8.21 16.48
CA LEU A 77 -12.07 7.21 17.54
C LEU A 77 -10.78 7.28 18.38
N PHE A 78 -9.62 7.21 17.72
CA PHE A 78 -8.34 7.22 18.43
C PHE A 78 -7.97 8.58 19.04
N ALA A 79 -8.58 9.67 18.59
CA ALA A 79 -8.48 10.97 19.22
C ALA A 79 -9.39 11.09 20.47
N GLY A 80 -10.39 10.20 20.61
CA GLY A 80 -11.40 10.26 21.69
C GLY A 80 -12.60 11.15 21.36
N ASP A 81 -12.73 11.60 20.10
CA ASP A 81 -13.87 12.41 19.65
C ASP A 81 -15.15 11.56 19.52
N ILE A 82 -15.00 10.27 19.25
CA ILE A 82 -16.07 9.26 19.30
C ILE A 82 -15.80 8.39 20.52
N SER A 83 -16.74 8.35 21.45
CA SER A 83 -16.55 7.69 22.73
C SER A 83 -17.46 6.49 22.97
N ASN A 84 -18.48 6.32 22.15
CA ASN A 84 -19.44 5.22 22.23
C ASN A 84 -19.62 4.56 20.86
N TRP A 85 -19.62 3.24 20.82
CA TRP A 85 -19.81 2.47 19.59
C TRP A 85 -21.17 2.69 18.92
N SER A 86 -22.20 3.11 19.68
CA SER A 86 -23.52 3.46 19.13
C SER A 86 -23.48 4.62 18.14
N GLU A 87 -22.48 5.51 18.24
CA GLU A 87 -22.27 6.62 17.30
C GLU A 87 -21.90 6.12 15.87
N LEU A 88 -21.46 4.87 15.77
CA LEU A 88 -21.05 4.19 14.52
C LEU A 88 -21.95 3.00 14.18
N GLY A 89 -23.18 2.97 14.73
CA GLY A 89 -24.12 1.87 14.50
C GLY A 89 -23.73 0.56 15.21
N GLY A 90 -22.82 0.62 16.16
CA GLY A 90 -22.41 -0.50 17.00
C GLY A 90 -23.28 -0.66 18.26
N MET A 91 -22.78 -1.40 19.23
CA MET A 91 -23.42 -1.59 20.53
C MET A 91 -23.38 -0.31 21.37
N ASP A 92 -24.34 -0.13 22.28
CA ASP A 92 -24.26 0.94 23.30
C ASP A 92 -23.22 0.56 24.36
N ALA A 93 -21.99 0.89 24.09
CA ALA A 93 -20.84 0.60 24.94
C ALA A 93 -19.71 1.62 24.71
N PRO A 94 -18.96 1.99 25.76
CA PRO A 94 -17.84 2.92 25.61
C PRO A 94 -16.73 2.32 24.77
N VAL A 95 -16.11 3.15 23.93
CA VAL A 95 -14.92 2.80 23.16
C VAL A 95 -13.70 2.80 24.07
N ARG A 96 -12.92 1.72 24.04
CA ARG A 96 -11.66 1.60 24.78
C ARG A 96 -10.49 1.51 23.81
N ILE A 97 -9.62 2.50 23.86
CA ILE A 97 -8.52 2.66 22.90
C ILE A 97 -7.29 1.89 23.38
N HIS A 98 -6.79 1.00 22.52
CA HIS A 98 -5.56 0.25 22.69
C HIS A 98 -4.54 0.68 21.61
N ALA A 99 -3.36 1.12 22.03
CA ALA A 99 -2.33 1.64 21.16
C ALA A 99 -0.96 1.04 21.47
N ARG A 100 -0.07 1.06 20.50
CA ARG A 100 1.33 0.72 20.69
C ARG A 100 2.07 1.86 21.41
N ASP A 101 3.20 1.54 22.01
CA ASP A 101 4.07 2.52 22.68
C ASP A 101 4.72 3.49 21.69
N ASP A 102 5.34 4.55 22.21
CA ASP A 102 5.92 5.62 21.39
C ASP A 102 7.18 5.21 20.62
N ARG A 103 7.79 4.08 20.94
CA ARG A 103 8.97 3.52 20.25
C ARG A 103 8.59 2.55 19.12
N SER A 104 7.30 2.29 18.95
CA SER A 104 6.79 1.32 17.98
C SER A 104 6.73 1.89 16.56
N GLY A 105 7.39 1.24 15.61
CA GLY A 105 7.24 1.55 14.18
C GLY A 105 5.79 1.39 13.68
N THR A 106 5.00 0.49 14.28
CA THR A 106 3.56 0.35 13.99
C THR A 106 2.79 1.60 14.45
N TYR A 107 3.15 2.18 15.59
CA TYR A 107 2.57 3.44 16.04
C TYR A 107 2.98 4.62 15.15
N ASP A 108 4.23 4.69 14.73
CA ASP A 108 4.67 5.72 13.78
C ASP A 108 3.89 5.64 12.47
N THR A 109 3.65 4.42 11.95
CA THR A 109 2.80 4.19 10.78
C THR A 109 1.38 4.71 11.01
N PHE A 110 0.76 4.33 12.13
CA PHE A 110 -0.59 4.75 12.48
C PHE A 110 -0.68 6.26 12.65
N LYS A 111 0.28 6.86 13.32
CA LYS A 111 0.37 8.31 13.51
C LYS A 111 0.47 9.06 12.19
N GLU A 112 1.24 8.54 11.23
CA GLU A 112 1.42 9.17 9.93
C GLU A 112 0.18 8.99 9.03
N LEU A 113 -0.30 7.76 8.87
CA LEU A 113 -1.37 7.42 7.92
C LEU A 113 -2.78 7.81 8.41
N VAL A 114 -3.00 7.85 9.72
CA VAL A 114 -4.33 8.07 10.30
C VAL A 114 -4.39 9.40 11.03
N LEU A 115 -3.67 9.54 12.14
CA LEU A 115 -3.81 10.73 12.99
C LEU A 115 -3.32 11.99 12.28
N GLY A 116 -2.13 11.97 11.69
CA GLY A 116 -1.54 13.11 11.00
C GLY A 116 -2.30 13.51 9.74
N ALA A 117 -2.79 12.54 8.99
CA ALA A 117 -3.59 12.79 7.78
C ALA A 117 -4.90 13.55 8.08
N HIS A 118 -5.45 13.38 9.29
CA HIS A 118 -6.69 14.04 9.74
C HIS A 118 -6.47 15.13 10.79
N GLY A 119 -5.21 15.55 11.02
CA GLY A 119 -4.90 16.60 12.00
C GLY A 119 -5.27 16.26 13.45
N LYS A 120 -5.23 14.97 13.81
CA LYS A 120 -5.59 14.45 15.12
C LYS A 120 -4.36 14.00 15.91
N ALA A 121 -4.54 13.83 17.22
CA ALA A 121 -3.56 13.23 18.12
C ALA A 121 -4.21 12.08 18.90
N LEU A 122 -3.39 11.09 19.29
CA LEU A 122 -3.88 9.99 20.11
C LEU A 122 -4.35 10.49 21.47
N THR A 123 -5.53 10.01 21.90
CA THR A 123 -6.05 10.33 23.24
C THR A 123 -5.09 9.85 24.35
N GLN A 124 -5.00 10.63 25.42
CA GLN A 124 -4.18 10.27 26.59
C GLN A 124 -4.74 9.08 27.39
N THR A 125 -6.00 8.74 27.19
CA THR A 125 -6.65 7.60 27.86
C THR A 125 -6.33 6.26 27.19
N ALA A 126 -5.61 6.25 26.07
CA ALA A 126 -5.22 5.05 25.35
C ALA A 126 -4.31 4.14 26.20
N ARG A 127 -4.65 2.87 26.31
CA ARG A 127 -3.76 1.85 26.91
C ARG A 127 -2.62 1.54 25.95
N ARG A 128 -1.38 1.55 26.47
CA ARG A 128 -0.15 1.37 25.66
C ARG A 128 0.42 -0.03 25.82
N TYR A 129 0.94 -0.60 24.73
CA TYR A 129 1.49 -1.95 24.67
C TYR A 129 2.84 -1.97 23.93
N GLU A 130 3.77 -2.78 24.38
CA GLU A 130 5.08 -2.94 23.75
C GLU A 130 5.03 -3.88 22.53
N SER A 131 4.07 -4.81 22.46
CA SER A 131 3.95 -5.75 21.34
C SER A 131 2.58 -5.67 20.64
N ASN A 132 2.57 -5.95 19.33
CA ASN A 132 1.35 -6.08 18.54
C ASN A 132 0.49 -7.25 19.05
N ASP A 133 1.12 -8.38 19.41
CA ASP A 133 0.42 -9.58 19.85
C ASP A 133 -0.26 -9.39 21.21
N GLU A 134 0.38 -8.68 22.14
CA GLU A 134 -0.24 -8.31 23.42
C GLU A 134 -1.44 -7.38 23.20
N LEU A 135 -1.32 -6.40 22.31
CA LEU A 135 -2.41 -5.50 21.96
C LEU A 135 -3.58 -6.27 21.36
N ALA A 136 -3.34 -7.12 20.35
CA ALA A 136 -4.37 -7.93 19.73
C ALA A 136 -5.06 -8.86 20.75
N ALA A 137 -4.29 -9.51 21.64
CA ALA A 137 -4.84 -10.32 22.71
C ALA A 137 -5.67 -9.53 23.74
N ALA A 138 -5.31 -8.28 24.03
CA ALA A 138 -6.11 -7.41 24.88
C ALA A 138 -7.44 -7.01 24.23
N VAL A 139 -7.42 -6.69 22.94
CA VAL A 139 -8.62 -6.37 22.15
C VAL A 139 -9.61 -7.54 22.13
N THR A 140 -9.14 -8.78 22.02
CA THR A 140 -10.02 -9.97 22.03
C THR A 140 -10.68 -10.29 23.37
N ARG A 141 -10.28 -9.63 24.45
CA ARG A 141 -10.86 -9.82 25.80
C ARG A 141 -11.82 -8.71 26.19
N ASP A 142 -11.96 -7.68 25.37
CA ASP A 142 -12.73 -6.49 25.70
C ASP A 142 -13.64 -6.11 24.54
N ARG A 143 -14.96 -6.30 24.73
CA ARG A 143 -15.97 -6.02 23.69
C ARG A 143 -16.02 -4.56 23.23
N GLY A 144 -15.60 -3.62 24.07
CA GLY A 144 -15.54 -2.19 23.74
C GLY A 144 -14.19 -1.77 23.11
N ALA A 145 -13.22 -2.67 23.01
CA ALA A 145 -11.88 -2.34 22.56
C ALA A 145 -11.77 -2.08 21.05
N ILE A 146 -10.91 -1.14 20.71
CA ILE A 146 -10.34 -0.94 19.36
C ILE A 146 -8.84 -0.77 19.49
N GLY A 147 -8.10 -1.29 18.50
CA GLY A 147 -6.65 -1.17 18.44
C GLY A 147 -6.13 -1.19 17.01
N PHE A 148 -4.83 -1.05 16.85
CA PHE A 148 -4.15 -1.19 15.57
C PHE A 148 -2.90 -2.07 15.72
N VAL A 149 -2.66 -2.92 14.74
CA VAL A 149 -1.54 -3.88 14.70
C VAL A 149 -1.01 -4.04 13.28
N GLY A 150 0.21 -4.53 13.14
CA GLY A 150 0.69 -5.02 11.84
C GLY A 150 -0.11 -6.25 11.38
N LEU A 151 -0.16 -6.49 10.08
CA LEU A 151 -0.97 -7.57 9.48
C LEU A 151 -0.70 -8.95 10.08
N ALA A 152 0.56 -9.27 10.38
CA ALA A 152 0.96 -10.56 10.91
C ALA A 152 0.43 -10.83 12.34
N SER A 153 -0.01 -9.78 13.05
CA SER A 153 -0.41 -9.84 14.46
C SER A 153 -1.92 -9.67 14.69
N ILE A 154 -2.76 -9.76 13.67
CA ILE A 154 -4.23 -9.68 13.81
C ILE A 154 -4.73 -10.78 14.77
N GLY A 155 -4.17 -11.99 14.69
CA GLY A 155 -4.48 -13.09 15.56
C GLY A 155 -5.96 -13.49 15.51
N LYS A 156 -6.61 -13.51 16.68
CA LYS A 156 -8.04 -13.82 16.82
C LYS A 156 -8.95 -12.58 16.84
N ALA A 157 -8.38 -11.39 16.74
CA ALA A 157 -9.16 -10.17 16.68
C ALA A 157 -9.87 -10.05 15.32
N LYS A 158 -10.99 -9.33 15.30
CA LYS A 158 -11.68 -8.99 14.05
C LYS A 158 -11.01 -7.77 13.42
N ALA A 159 -10.47 -7.92 12.22
CA ALA A 159 -9.99 -6.80 11.44
C ALA A 159 -11.16 -6.10 10.74
N LEU A 160 -11.18 -4.77 10.76
CA LEU A 160 -12.19 -3.97 10.09
C LEU A 160 -11.80 -3.68 8.65
N GLY A 161 -12.81 -3.61 7.78
CA GLY A 161 -12.67 -2.99 6.47
C GLY A 161 -12.45 -1.48 6.62
N ILE A 162 -11.58 -0.91 5.80
CA ILE A 162 -11.32 0.54 5.82
C ILE A 162 -11.75 1.15 4.49
N THR A 163 -12.45 2.29 4.57
CA THR A 163 -12.79 3.12 3.40
C THR A 163 -11.96 4.41 3.40
N ASP A 164 -11.67 4.92 2.22
CA ASP A 164 -11.10 6.24 2.02
C ASP A 164 -11.98 7.01 1.00
N GLY A 165 -12.74 7.97 1.50
CA GLY A 165 -13.78 8.65 0.71
C GLY A 165 -14.82 7.68 0.17
N ASP A 166 -15.08 7.73 -1.14
CA ASP A 166 -16.08 6.91 -1.83
C ASP A 166 -15.60 5.48 -2.17
N SER A 167 -14.45 5.04 -1.63
CA SER A 167 -13.98 3.69 -1.88
C SER A 167 -14.85 2.64 -1.18
N GLN A 168 -14.94 1.44 -1.76
CA GLN A 168 -15.53 0.30 -1.05
C GLN A 168 -14.69 -0.08 0.17
N PRO A 169 -15.29 -0.62 1.24
CA PRO A 169 -14.54 -1.13 2.38
C PRO A 169 -13.54 -2.20 1.96
N MET A 170 -12.27 -2.01 2.29
CA MET A 170 -11.20 -2.95 1.99
C MET A 170 -10.69 -3.60 3.27
N ALA A 171 -10.69 -4.93 3.30
CA ALA A 171 -10.07 -5.69 4.38
C ALA A 171 -8.53 -5.62 4.27
N PRO A 172 -7.80 -5.66 5.40
CA PRO A 172 -6.34 -5.71 5.43
C PRO A 172 -5.83 -7.11 5.04
N GLU A 173 -6.05 -7.48 3.78
CA GLU A 173 -5.63 -8.76 3.21
C GLU A 173 -4.31 -8.59 2.44
N LEU A 174 -3.59 -9.73 2.26
CA LEU A 174 -2.34 -9.73 1.52
C LEU A 174 -2.49 -9.07 0.13
N THR A 175 -3.57 -9.39 -0.59
CA THR A 175 -3.82 -8.85 -1.92
C THR A 175 -4.04 -7.35 -1.91
N THR A 176 -4.94 -6.84 -1.07
CA THR A 176 -5.29 -5.41 -1.02
C THR A 176 -4.11 -4.55 -0.56
N VAL A 177 -3.25 -5.10 0.31
CA VAL A 177 -2.02 -4.42 0.75
C VAL A 177 -0.92 -4.52 -0.31
N ALA A 178 -0.71 -5.68 -0.93
CA ALA A 178 0.28 -5.86 -2.00
C ALA A 178 0.01 -4.97 -3.22
N THR A 179 -1.26 -4.79 -3.57
CA THR A 179 -1.70 -3.90 -4.65
C THR A 179 -1.72 -2.42 -4.23
N GLU A 180 -1.49 -2.12 -2.95
CA GLU A 180 -1.58 -0.77 -2.37
C GLU A 180 -2.99 -0.15 -2.48
N ASP A 181 -4.03 -0.97 -2.67
CA ASP A 181 -5.41 -0.51 -2.68
C ASP A 181 -5.93 -0.27 -1.26
N TYR A 182 -5.44 -1.06 -0.28
CA TYR A 182 -5.80 -0.88 1.12
C TYR A 182 -5.36 0.50 1.64
N PRO A 183 -6.27 1.30 2.23
CA PRO A 183 -5.97 2.68 2.62
C PRO A 183 -4.80 2.82 3.61
N LEU A 184 -4.69 1.88 4.57
CA LEU A 184 -3.64 1.91 5.60
C LEU A 184 -2.44 1.06 5.20
N SER A 185 -1.97 1.23 3.97
CA SER A 185 -0.73 0.64 3.44
C SER A 185 0.26 1.72 3.04
N ARG A 186 1.55 1.42 3.14
CA ARG A 186 2.64 2.29 2.71
C ARG A 186 3.82 1.50 2.15
N ARG A 187 4.57 2.14 1.27
CA ARG A 187 5.83 1.60 0.75
C ARG A 187 6.95 1.78 1.74
N LEU A 188 7.81 0.78 1.82
CA LEU A 188 9.11 0.87 2.49
C LEU A 188 10.21 0.93 1.45
N PHE A 189 11.15 1.84 1.67
CA PHE A 189 12.18 2.19 0.70
C PHE A 189 13.59 1.98 1.25
N PHE A 190 14.52 1.69 0.34
CA PHE A 190 15.92 2.04 0.48
C PHE A 190 16.29 3.11 -0.54
N TYR A 191 17.10 4.07 -0.09
CA TYR A 191 17.73 5.08 -0.93
C TYR A 191 19.24 4.93 -0.86
N ALA A 192 19.89 4.86 -2.03
CA ALA A 192 21.35 4.86 -2.18
C ALA A 192 21.76 6.01 -3.10
N ALA A 193 22.93 6.60 -2.88
CA ALA A 193 23.46 7.60 -3.79
C ALA A 193 23.73 6.97 -5.17
N PRO A 194 23.14 7.47 -6.27
CA PRO A 194 23.34 6.87 -7.60
C PRO A 194 24.77 7.03 -8.11
N ASN A 195 25.51 8.00 -7.56
CA ASN A 195 26.91 8.27 -7.92
C ASN A 195 27.92 7.52 -7.02
N ASP A 196 27.43 6.73 -6.05
CA ASP A 196 28.32 5.94 -5.18
C ASP A 196 29.05 4.87 -5.98
N GLN A 197 30.37 4.82 -5.83
CA GLN A 197 31.25 3.83 -6.47
C GLN A 197 31.36 2.53 -5.66
N SER A 198 30.85 2.51 -4.42
CA SER A 198 30.84 1.30 -3.60
C SER A 198 29.90 0.25 -4.19
N PRO A 199 30.32 -1.01 -4.34
CA PRO A 199 29.45 -2.08 -4.83
C PRO A 199 28.47 -2.58 -3.78
N TRP A 200 28.69 -2.29 -2.50
CA TRP A 200 27.97 -2.91 -1.39
C TRP A 200 26.51 -2.48 -1.27
N PRO A 201 26.15 -1.19 -1.40
CA PRO A 201 24.74 -0.78 -1.34
C PRO A 201 23.92 -1.46 -2.43
N ARG A 202 24.46 -1.51 -3.66
CA ARG A 202 23.83 -2.16 -4.80
C ARG A 202 23.65 -3.67 -4.57
N ALA A 203 24.70 -4.36 -4.16
CA ALA A 203 24.66 -5.79 -3.88
C ALA A 203 23.65 -6.12 -2.76
N PHE A 204 23.55 -5.28 -1.74
CA PHE A 204 22.55 -5.46 -0.69
C PHE A 204 21.12 -5.22 -1.19
N ILE A 205 20.87 -4.19 -1.99
CA ILE A 205 19.58 -3.94 -2.64
C ILE A 205 19.18 -5.12 -3.53
N ASP A 206 20.09 -5.61 -4.35
CA ASP A 206 19.85 -6.77 -5.23
C ASP A 206 19.52 -8.03 -4.42
N PHE A 207 20.22 -8.25 -3.29
CA PHE A 207 19.88 -9.33 -2.36
C PHE A 207 18.48 -9.15 -1.79
N VAL A 208 18.10 -7.95 -1.34
CA VAL A 208 16.75 -7.70 -0.79
C VAL A 208 15.67 -7.97 -1.83
N HIS A 209 15.92 -7.64 -3.09
CA HIS A 209 14.97 -7.93 -4.19
C HIS A 209 14.97 -9.40 -4.65
N SER A 210 15.96 -10.20 -4.24
CA SER A 210 16.00 -11.63 -4.55
C SER A 210 14.89 -12.40 -3.83
N GLU A 211 14.61 -13.62 -4.28
CA GLU A 211 13.65 -14.50 -3.63
C GLU A 211 14.01 -14.75 -2.14
N ALA A 212 15.32 -14.90 -1.85
CA ALA A 212 15.80 -15.08 -0.48
C ALA A 212 15.54 -13.85 0.40
N GLY A 213 15.83 -12.66 -0.10
CA GLY A 213 15.55 -11.39 0.58
C GLY A 213 14.06 -11.17 0.79
N GLN A 214 13.24 -11.42 -0.23
CA GLN A 214 11.79 -11.26 -0.13
C GLN A 214 11.12 -12.29 0.79
N ARG A 215 11.70 -13.49 0.97
CA ARG A 215 11.28 -14.42 2.04
C ARG A 215 11.55 -13.84 3.43
N ILE A 216 12.68 -13.15 3.62
CA ILE A 216 12.99 -12.48 4.89
C ILE A 216 12.00 -11.34 5.14
N VAL A 217 11.71 -10.51 4.14
CA VAL A 217 10.69 -9.45 4.21
C VAL A 217 9.36 -10.01 4.71
N GLY A 218 8.86 -11.09 4.09
CA GLY A 218 7.61 -11.72 4.52
C GLY A 218 7.66 -12.27 5.96
N ARG A 219 8.76 -12.90 6.37
CA ARG A 219 8.93 -13.38 7.75
C ARG A 219 9.01 -12.26 8.78
N SER A 220 9.41 -11.07 8.37
CA SER A 220 9.46 -9.87 9.21
C SER A 220 8.10 -9.19 9.38
N GLY A 221 7.04 -9.76 8.82
CA GLY A 221 5.66 -9.26 8.97
C GLY A 221 5.25 -8.21 7.92
N TYR A 222 6.11 -7.94 6.93
CA TYR A 222 5.81 -7.05 5.80
C TYR A 222 5.31 -7.83 4.59
N VAL A 223 4.64 -7.14 3.67
CA VAL A 223 4.19 -7.74 2.42
C VAL A 223 5.34 -7.72 1.42
N ALA A 224 5.80 -8.93 1.08
CA ALA A 224 6.84 -9.15 0.10
C ALA A 224 6.34 -8.80 -1.31
N GLN A 225 7.25 -8.34 -2.17
CA GLN A 225 6.94 -7.95 -3.55
C GLN A 225 6.97 -9.16 -4.49
N ARG A 226 6.23 -10.21 -4.13
CA ARG A 226 6.01 -11.38 -4.96
C ARG A 226 4.75 -11.19 -5.80
N ILE A 227 4.74 -11.83 -6.97
CA ILE A 227 3.56 -11.87 -7.82
C ILE A 227 2.85 -13.20 -7.57
N ASP A 228 1.63 -13.12 -7.08
CA ASP A 228 0.73 -14.24 -6.89
C ASP A 228 -0.57 -13.97 -7.67
N ALA A 229 -1.23 -15.02 -8.17
CA ALA A 229 -2.53 -14.91 -8.81
C ALA A 229 -3.61 -15.31 -7.81
N VAL A 230 -4.60 -14.43 -7.62
CA VAL A 230 -5.68 -14.63 -6.66
C VAL A 230 -7.04 -14.54 -7.34
N ARG A 231 -7.99 -15.37 -6.91
CA ARG A 231 -9.37 -15.25 -7.36
C ARG A 231 -10.03 -14.06 -6.66
N SER A 232 -10.63 -13.20 -7.45
CA SER A 232 -11.49 -12.13 -6.95
C SER A 232 -12.93 -12.64 -6.85
N GLN A 233 -13.68 -12.16 -5.88
CA GLN A 233 -15.13 -12.37 -5.81
C GLN A 233 -15.82 -11.07 -6.22
N PRO A 234 -16.21 -10.92 -7.49
CA PRO A 234 -16.84 -9.70 -7.96
C PRO A 234 -18.21 -9.50 -7.31
N GLN A 235 -18.49 -8.27 -6.90
CA GLN A 235 -19.80 -7.89 -6.34
C GLN A 235 -20.78 -7.52 -7.46
N ALA A 236 -22.09 -7.63 -7.16
CA ALA A 236 -23.14 -7.45 -8.17
C ALA A 236 -23.23 -6.02 -8.74
N ASP A 237 -22.80 -5.03 -7.97
CA ASP A 237 -22.77 -3.60 -8.32
C ASP A 237 -21.54 -3.18 -9.16
N MET A 238 -20.57 -4.07 -9.33
CA MET A 238 -19.39 -3.80 -10.16
C MET A 238 -19.75 -3.79 -11.67
N PRO A 239 -18.97 -3.07 -12.51
CA PRO A 239 -19.13 -3.06 -13.96
C PRO A 239 -19.18 -4.48 -14.55
N ALA A 240 -20.06 -4.72 -15.53
CA ALA A 240 -20.28 -6.06 -16.09
C ALA A 240 -18.99 -6.72 -16.61
N PHE A 241 -18.14 -5.95 -17.31
CA PHE A 241 -16.85 -6.43 -17.77
C PHE A 241 -15.94 -6.88 -16.60
N TYR A 242 -15.90 -6.11 -15.52
CA TYR A 242 -15.05 -6.42 -14.37
C TYR A 242 -15.55 -7.66 -13.61
N ARG A 243 -16.88 -7.87 -13.54
CA ARG A 243 -17.46 -9.09 -12.98
C ARG A 243 -17.08 -10.31 -13.80
N GLN A 244 -17.27 -10.25 -15.13
CA GLN A 244 -16.88 -11.34 -16.03
C GLN A 244 -15.40 -11.68 -15.88
N LEU A 245 -14.53 -10.65 -15.81
CA LEU A 245 -13.09 -10.84 -15.61
C LEU A 245 -12.79 -11.57 -14.29
N GLY A 246 -13.49 -11.22 -13.19
CA GLY A 246 -13.34 -11.90 -11.90
C GLY A 246 -13.80 -13.36 -11.90
N GLU A 247 -14.75 -13.73 -12.77
CA GLU A 247 -15.22 -15.12 -12.95
C GLU A 247 -14.24 -15.95 -13.78
N GLU A 248 -13.67 -15.38 -14.83
CA GLU A 248 -12.86 -16.08 -15.84
C GLU A 248 -11.34 -16.05 -15.57
N ALA A 249 -10.85 -15.04 -14.84
CA ALA A 249 -9.43 -14.78 -14.63
C ALA A 249 -9.07 -14.63 -13.14
N GLN A 250 -7.78 -14.61 -12.86
CA GLN A 250 -7.22 -14.34 -11.55
C GLN A 250 -6.49 -13.00 -11.59
N ARG A 251 -6.69 -12.15 -10.57
CA ARG A 251 -5.96 -10.90 -10.43
C ARG A 251 -4.56 -11.18 -9.88
N LEU A 252 -3.55 -10.54 -10.47
CA LEU A 252 -2.21 -10.56 -9.90
C LEU A 252 -2.11 -9.56 -8.72
N THR A 253 -1.30 -9.90 -7.73
CA THR A 253 -1.09 -9.11 -6.49
C THR A 253 -0.21 -7.89 -6.73
N VAL A 254 -0.46 -7.16 -7.81
CA VAL A 254 0.28 -5.97 -8.22
C VAL A 254 -0.63 -4.99 -8.96
N ASN A 255 -0.42 -3.70 -8.70
CA ASN A 255 -0.93 -2.62 -9.53
C ASN A 255 0.23 -1.81 -10.08
N PHE A 256 0.16 -1.45 -11.36
CA PHE A 256 1.09 -0.50 -11.94
C PHE A 256 0.61 0.92 -11.63
N ARG A 257 1.47 1.69 -10.98
CA ARG A 257 1.22 3.08 -10.61
C ARG A 257 2.03 4.01 -11.51
N PHE A 258 1.67 5.28 -11.48
CA PHE A 258 2.24 6.31 -12.35
C PHE A 258 2.75 7.46 -11.49
N ASP A 259 3.80 8.12 -11.97
CA ASP A 259 4.30 9.34 -11.34
C ASP A 259 3.19 10.40 -11.28
N GLU A 260 3.22 11.21 -10.24
CA GLU A 260 2.23 12.26 -10.06
C GLU A 260 2.23 13.24 -11.25
N GLY A 261 1.03 13.47 -11.82
CA GLY A 261 0.86 14.36 -12.98
C GLY A 261 1.40 13.81 -14.30
N SER A 262 1.87 12.55 -14.34
CA SER A 262 2.53 11.92 -15.48
C SER A 262 1.74 10.71 -16.01
N ALA A 263 2.05 10.29 -17.23
CA ALA A 263 1.70 8.99 -17.80
C ALA A 263 2.88 7.99 -17.73
N GLN A 264 3.97 8.35 -17.08
CA GLN A 264 5.12 7.47 -16.86
C GLN A 264 4.89 6.58 -15.65
N LEU A 265 5.36 5.34 -15.75
CA LEU A 265 5.36 4.39 -14.64
C LEU A 265 6.33 4.86 -13.55
N ASP A 266 5.93 4.75 -12.29
CA ASP A 266 6.83 5.00 -11.16
C ASP A 266 7.93 3.92 -11.04
N ASN A 267 8.93 4.15 -10.21
CA ASN A 267 10.08 3.25 -10.08
C ASN A 267 9.70 1.83 -9.64
N LYS A 268 8.67 1.69 -8.78
CA LYS A 268 8.15 0.38 -8.40
C LYS A 268 7.50 -0.33 -9.59
N ALA A 269 6.65 0.37 -10.34
CA ALA A 269 5.95 -0.21 -11.48
C ALA A 269 6.93 -0.67 -12.58
N LEU A 270 8.04 0.02 -12.80
CA LEU A 270 9.08 -0.43 -13.73
C LEU A 270 9.67 -1.78 -13.31
N ARG A 271 9.96 -1.98 -12.01
CA ARG A 271 10.40 -3.28 -11.50
C ARG A 271 9.29 -4.33 -11.52
N ASP A 272 8.06 -3.92 -11.28
CA ASP A 272 6.91 -4.83 -11.33
C ASP A 272 6.67 -5.36 -12.74
N ILE A 273 6.97 -4.60 -13.79
CA ILE A 273 6.96 -5.09 -15.18
C ILE A 273 7.88 -6.31 -15.33
N GLU A 274 9.11 -6.23 -14.81
CA GLU A 274 10.07 -7.33 -14.87
C GLU A 274 9.58 -8.56 -14.09
N ARG A 275 9.04 -8.34 -12.87
CA ARG A 275 8.51 -9.42 -12.02
C ARG A 275 7.30 -10.10 -12.65
N VAL A 276 6.37 -9.33 -13.20
CA VAL A 276 5.19 -9.84 -13.89
C VAL A 276 5.59 -10.62 -15.14
N ALA A 277 6.52 -10.10 -15.93
CA ALA A 277 7.02 -10.80 -17.11
C ALA A 277 7.66 -12.13 -16.71
N ALA A 278 8.54 -12.15 -15.71
CA ALA A 278 9.15 -13.38 -15.19
C ALA A 278 8.08 -14.39 -14.70
N TYR A 279 7.08 -13.92 -13.96
CA TYR A 279 5.97 -14.75 -13.50
C TYR A 279 5.20 -15.38 -14.68
N LEU A 280 4.80 -14.57 -15.67
CA LEU A 280 4.02 -15.04 -16.81
C LEU A 280 4.82 -16.03 -17.70
N HIS A 281 6.12 -15.80 -17.86
CA HIS A 281 7.00 -16.76 -18.55
C HIS A 281 7.11 -18.08 -17.80
N ALA A 282 7.29 -18.05 -16.47
CA ALA A 282 7.37 -19.23 -15.62
C ALA A 282 6.06 -20.05 -15.63
N GLN A 283 4.92 -19.39 -15.81
CA GLN A 283 3.59 -20.03 -15.89
C GLN A 283 3.19 -20.42 -17.33
N ASN A 284 4.04 -20.21 -18.34
CA ASN A 284 3.71 -20.35 -19.76
C ASN A 284 2.50 -19.51 -20.21
N LYS A 285 2.32 -18.33 -19.62
CA LYS A 285 1.20 -17.40 -19.85
C LYS A 285 1.65 -16.06 -20.45
N ALA A 286 2.84 -15.98 -21.03
CA ALA A 286 3.36 -14.73 -21.60
C ALA A 286 2.62 -14.25 -22.85
N ILE A 287 1.89 -15.14 -23.55
CA ILE A 287 1.23 -14.82 -24.82
C ILE A 287 -0.29 -15.05 -24.70
N GLY A 288 -1.07 -13.99 -24.87
CA GLY A 288 -2.53 -14.06 -25.00
C GLY A 288 -3.30 -14.51 -23.76
N SER A 289 -2.67 -14.53 -22.59
CA SER A 289 -3.29 -15.03 -21.34
C SER A 289 -3.50 -13.95 -20.30
N ALA A 290 -3.13 -12.69 -20.57
CA ALA A 290 -3.28 -11.60 -19.61
C ALA A 290 -4.20 -10.50 -20.14
N ALA A 291 -4.95 -9.86 -19.24
CA ALA A 291 -5.73 -8.66 -19.49
C ALA A 291 -5.22 -7.49 -18.63
N LEU A 292 -5.25 -6.28 -19.16
CA LEU A 292 -4.94 -5.05 -18.46
C LEU A 292 -6.20 -4.20 -18.30
N VAL A 293 -6.46 -3.73 -17.08
CA VAL A 293 -7.59 -2.86 -16.78
C VAL A 293 -7.08 -1.56 -16.16
N GLY A 294 -7.24 -0.46 -16.89
CA GLY A 294 -6.85 0.86 -16.43
C GLY A 294 -7.96 1.56 -15.67
N PHE A 295 -7.56 2.31 -14.64
CA PHE A 295 -8.42 3.16 -13.83
C PHE A 295 -7.84 4.58 -13.73
N GLY A 296 -8.65 5.49 -13.23
CA GLY A 296 -8.25 6.89 -13.06
C GLY A 296 -9.14 7.63 -12.08
N ASP A 297 -8.92 8.92 -12.04
CA ASP A 297 -9.74 9.87 -11.29
C ASP A 297 -10.88 10.42 -12.14
N PRO A 298 -11.97 10.90 -11.54
CA PRO A 298 -13.08 11.51 -12.25
C PRO A 298 -12.65 12.67 -13.16
N LYS A 299 -13.32 12.81 -14.29
CA LYS A 299 -13.20 13.95 -15.22
C LYS A 299 -14.59 14.51 -15.49
N SER A 300 -14.67 15.72 -15.99
CA SER A 300 -15.94 16.35 -16.40
C SER A 300 -16.68 15.55 -17.47
N ASP A 301 -15.94 14.81 -18.28
CA ASP A 301 -16.45 13.89 -19.30
C ASP A 301 -16.03 12.45 -18.95
N PRO A 302 -16.97 11.54 -18.65
CA PRO A 302 -16.68 10.14 -18.35
C PRO A 302 -15.95 9.41 -19.48
N SER A 303 -16.26 9.73 -20.75
CA SER A 303 -15.59 9.13 -21.92
C SER A 303 -14.10 9.50 -21.93
N ARG A 304 -13.76 10.70 -21.51
CA ARG A 304 -12.36 11.14 -21.35
C ARG A 304 -11.66 10.40 -20.23
N ALA A 305 -12.33 10.14 -19.10
CA ALA A 305 -11.78 9.36 -18.02
C ALA A 305 -11.48 7.91 -18.48
N ALA A 306 -12.43 7.27 -19.19
CA ALA A 306 -12.24 5.93 -19.75
C ALA A 306 -11.10 5.89 -20.76
N LEU A 307 -11.00 6.87 -21.66
CA LEU A 307 -9.89 6.96 -22.62
C LEU A 307 -8.52 7.08 -21.94
N LEU A 308 -8.39 7.99 -20.95
CA LEU A 308 -7.14 8.20 -20.22
C LEU A 308 -6.72 6.93 -19.44
N SER A 309 -7.67 6.24 -18.84
CA SER A 309 -7.40 4.99 -18.14
C SER A 309 -6.92 3.88 -19.09
N LYS A 310 -7.52 3.79 -20.29
CA LYS A 310 -7.07 2.88 -21.35
C LYS A 310 -5.67 3.23 -21.86
N LEU A 311 -5.34 4.49 -22.01
CA LEU A 311 -3.99 4.95 -22.41
C LEU A 311 -2.92 4.54 -21.38
N ARG A 312 -3.25 4.58 -20.08
CA ARG A 312 -2.35 4.06 -19.02
C ARG A 312 -2.12 2.55 -19.20
N ALA A 313 -3.17 1.78 -19.44
CA ALA A 313 -3.04 0.34 -19.69
C ALA A 313 -2.21 0.06 -20.96
N MET A 314 -2.31 0.91 -21.99
CA MET A 314 -1.45 0.81 -23.19
C MET A 314 0.02 1.12 -22.88
N THR A 315 0.32 2.01 -21.94
CA THR A 315 1.70 2.24 -21.47
C THR A 315 2.27 0.98 -20.82
N VAL A 316 1.52 0.35 -19.90
CA VAL A 316 1.92 -0.93 -19.29
C VAL A 316 2.14 -2.02 -20.35
N ARG A 317 1.20 -2.16 -21.30
CA ARG A 317 1.36 -3.10 -22.42
C ARG A 317 2.67 -2.90 -23.17
N ARG A 318 2.99 -1.66 -23.51
CA ARG A 318 4.22 -1.34 -24.25
C ARG A 318 5.47 -1.79 -23.50
N GLU A 319 5.51 -1.60 -22.18
CA GLU A 319 6.61 -2.05 -21.35
C GLU A 319 6.68 -3.58 -21.27
N LEU A 320 5.54 -4.26 -21.08
CA LEU A 320 5.46 -5.72 -21.05
C LEU A 320 5.94 -6.36 -22.36
N ILE A 321 5.64 -5.76 -23.52
CA ILE A 321 6.10 -6.22 -24.83
C ILE A 321 7.64 -6.25 -24.93
N LYS A 322 8.34 -5.29 -24.30
CA LYS A 322 9.82 -5.28 -24.26
C LYS A 322 10.40 -6.53 -23.56
N HIS A 323 9.60 -7.15 -22.69
CA HIS A 323 9.93 -8.38 -21.97
C HIS A 323 9.25 -9.64 -22.58
N GLY A 324 8.77 -9.56 -23.83
CA GLY A 324 8.17 -10.70 -24.54
C GLY A 324 6.77 -11.10 -24.06
N VAL A 325 6.07 -10.23 -23.33
CA VAL A 325 4.69 -10.48 -22.87
C VAL A 325 3.69 -9.76 -23.76
N TYR A 326 2.77 -10.55 -24.35
CA TYR A 326 1.72 -10.06 -25.24
C TYR A 326 0.35 -10.30 -24.60
N VAL A 327 -0.27 -9.23 -24.14
CA VAL A 327 -1.57 -9.30 -23.46
C VAL A 327 -2.71 -9.57 -24.44
N ARG A 328 -3.75 -10.27 -23.99
CA ARG A 328 -4.95 -10.61 -24.74
C ARG A 328 -5.81 -9.37 -25.01
N GLU A 329 -6.02 -8.55 -23.98
CA GLU A 329 -6.92 -7.40 -24.07
C GLU A 329 -6.53 -6.25 -23.12
N ILE A 330 -7.06 -5.07 -23.43
CA ILE A 330 -6.87 -3.85 -22.66
C ILE A 330 -8.19 -3.13 -22.53
N ASN A 331 -8.58 -2.81 -21.31
CA ASN A 331 -9.78 -2.03 -21.01
C ASN A 331 -9.46 -0.81 -20.14
N GLY A 332 -10.32 0.20 -20.23
CA GLY A 332 -10.28 1.40 -19.39
C GLY A 332 -11.63 1.64 -18.76
N LEU A 333 -11.69 1.58 -17.43
CA LEU A 333 -12.93 1.76 -16.65
C LEU A 333 -13.05 3.18 -16.08
N GLY A 334 -12.17 4.10 -16.46
CA GLY A 334 -12.25 5.50 -16.04
C GLY A 334 -12.18 5.64 -14.53
N ALA A 335 -13.17 6.30 -13.94
CA ALA A 335 -13.25 6.58 -12.51
C ALA A 335 -14.03 5.50 -11.72
N GLU A 336 -14.40 4.41 -12.36
CA GLU A 336 -15.08 3.29 -11.69
C GLU A 336 -14.19 2.65 -10.63
N LEU A 337 -14.80 2.07 -9.61
CA LEU A 337 -14.12 1.31 -8.55
C LEU A 337 -12.94 2.09 -7.92
N PRO A 338 -13.17 3.28 -7.35
CA PRO A 338 -12.13 4.04 -6.68
C PRO A 338 -11.60 3.25 -5.46
N VAL A 339 -10.29 3.32 -5.24
CA VAL A 339 -9.61 2.70 -4.10
C VAL A 339 -9.18 3.73 -3.04
N ALA A 340 -9.38 5.02 -3.33
CA ALA A 340 -9.07 6.13 -2.43
C ALA A 340 -9.95 7.34 -2.75
N SER A 341 -10.00 8.30 -1.82
CA SER A 341 -10.70 9.57 -2.02
C SER A 341 -10.18 10.34 -3.23
N ASN A 342 -11.08 10.92 -3.99
CA ASN A 342 -10.74 11.81 -5.11
C ASN A 342 -10.58 13.29 -4.69
N GLU A 343 -10.81 13.65 -3.44
CA GLU A 343 -10.70 15.03 -2.95
C GLU A 343 -9.23 15.50 -2.89
N GLY A 344 -8.32 14.59 -2.46
CA GLY A 344 -6.89 14.87 -2.35
C GLY A 344 -6.06 14.39 -3.54
N THR A 345 -4.88 14.98 -3.75
CA THR A 345 -3.93 14.55 -4.79
C THR A 345 -3.45 13.12 -4.54
N SER A 346 -3.15 12.78 -3.30
CA SER A 346 -2.67 11.44 -2.90
C SER A 346 -3.67 10.34 -3.28
N GLY A 347 -4.96 10.51 -2.99
CA GLY A 347 -5.98 9.53 -3.36
C GLY A 347 -6.18 9.42 -4.87
N ARG A 348 -6.17 10.57 -5.60
CA ARG A 348 -6.22 10.54 -7.07
C ARG A 348 -5.04 9.78 -7.68
N VAL A 349 -3.84 9.88 -7.10
CA VAL A 349 -2.68 9.09 -7.54
C VAL A 349 -2.94 7.59 -7.33
N LYS A 350 -3.51 7.19 -6.19
CA LYS A 350 -3.91 5.80 -5.93
C LYS A 350 -4.96 5.30 -6.93
N ASN A 351 -5.94 6.13 -7.31
CA ASN A 351 -6.98 5.76 -8.28
C ASN A 351 -6.43 5.60 -9.71
N ARG A 352 -5.32 6.28 -10.05
CA ARG A 352 -4.64 6.14 -11.35
C ARG A 352 -3.78 4.90 -11.38
N ARG A 353 -4.39 3.74 -11.58
CA ARG A 353 -3.73 2.44 -11.57
C ARG A 353 -4.06 1.61 -12.81
N VAL A 354 -3.23 0.62 -13.05
CA VAL A 354 -3.52 -0.46 -14.00
C VAL A 354 -3.40 -1.79 -13.27
N GLU A 355 -4.45 -2.57 -13.32
CA GLU A 355 -4.52 -3.93 -12.81
C GLU A 355 -4.17 -4.91 -13.92
N ILE A 356 -3.57 -6.05 -13.54
CA ILE A 356 -3.31 -7.16 -14.45
C ILE A 356 -4.03 -8.42 -13.97
N TRP A 357 -4.69 -9.08 -14.91
CA TRP A 357 -5.46 -10.30 -14.71
C TRP A 357 -4.95 -11.39 -15.62
N VAL A 358 -5.04 -12.66 -15.20
CA VAL A 358 -4.49 -13.82 -15.91
C VAL A 358 -5.56 -14.89 -16.02
N TYR A 359 -5.86 -15.29 -17.28
CA TYR A 359 -6.77 -16.38 -17.63
C TYR A 359 -6.18 -17.77 -17.38
#